data_4fded1b21f4e9d66dfea9a6654764b0a
#
_entry.id   4fded1b21f4e9d66dfea9a6654764b0a
#
_cell.length_a   1.000
_cell.length_b   1.000
_cell.length_c   1.000
_cell.angle_alpha   90.00
_cell.angle_beta   90.00
_cell.angle_gamma   90.00
#
_symmetry.space_group_name_H-M   'P 1'
#
loop_
_entity.id
_entity.type
_entity.pdbx_description
1 polymer ?
#
loop_
_entity_poly.entity_id
_entity_poly.type
_entity_poly.pdbx_seq_one_letter_code
_entity_poly.pdbx_strand_id
1 'polypeptide(L)'
;MTTPTQTGVGERARLLCKDITPDTFVTDIVNHIVTEELSDVILVGHSLGGISITGAADRIPDHISHLVYLDGAIVESGQSGFSTMPPDIVAARRKLVAEEGRVSSCRLRRQQHSAFPRDTRSRTECGAGRHLRKRT
;
A
#
# COMPACT_ATOMS: atom_id res chain seq x y z
N MET A 1 -15.61 6.75 1.46
CA MET A 1 -14.15 6.87 1.29
C MET A 1 -13.54 5.47 1.32
N THR A 2 -12.71 5.13 0.34
CA THR A 2 -12.02 3.83 0.24
C THR A 2 -10.51 4.04 0.11
N THR A 3 -9.71 3.04 0.49
CA THR A 3 -8.25 3.07 0.43
C THR A 3 -7.76 1.73 -0.12
N PRO A 4 -7.70 1.57 -1.46
CA PRO A 4 -7.24 0.32 -2.05
C PRO A 4 -5.77 0.07 -1.74
N THR A 5 -5.44 -1.15 -1.35
CA THR A 5 -4.04 -1.56 -1.17
C THR A 5 -3.43 -1.92 -2.52
N GLN A 6 -2.32 -1.28 -2.86
CA GLN A 6 -1.61 -1.53 -4.11
C GLN A 6 -0.88 -2.88 -4.09
N THR A 7 -0.66 -3.44 -5.28
CA THR A 7 0.06 -4.72 -5.45
C THR A 7 1.47 -4.66 -4.86
N GLY A 8 1.83 -5.67 -4.07
CA GLY A 8 3.14 -5.79 -3.45
C GLY A 8 3.31 -5.14 -2.09
N VAL A 9 2.28 -4.42 -1.57
CA VAL A 9 2.33 -3.78 -0.25
C VAL A 9 1.21 -4.29 0.67
N GLY A 10 1.29 -3.98 1.96
CA GLY A 10 0.29 -4.36 2.94
C GLY A 10 -0.03 -5.86 2.94
N GLU A 11 -1.31 -6.20 2.96
CA GLU A 11 -1.81 -7.57 2.86
C GLU A 11 -1.53 -8.22 1.49
N ARG A 12 -1.22 -7.41 0.46
CA ARG A 12 -0.83 -7.87 -0.88
C ARG A 12 0.69 -8.02 -1.05
N ALA A 13 1.48 -7.92 0.03
CA ALA A 13 2.94 -8.01 0.01
C ALA A 13 3.49 -9.31 -0.60
N ARG A 14 2.70 -10.40 -0.57
CA ARG A 14 3.04 -11.69 -1.20
C ARG A 14 3.20 -11.59 -2.73
N LEU A 15 2.59 -10.57 -3.34
CA LEU A 15 2.64 -10.32 -4.78
C LEU A 15 3.86 -9.48 -5.18
N LEU A 16 4.70 -9.08 -4.22
CA LEU A 16 5.89 -8.29 -4.51
C LEU A 16 6.85 -9.07 -5.40
N CYS A 17 7.10 -8.54 -6.58
CA CYS A 17 8.06 -9.07 -7.55
C CYS A 17 8.78 -7.93 -8.27
N LYS A 18 9.81 -8.28 -9.03
CA LYS A 18 10.64 -7.30 -9.76
C LYS A 18 9.93 -6.64 -10.95
N ASP A 19 8.80 -7.20 -11.38
CA ASP A 19 8.05 -6.74 -12.54
C ASP A 19 6.99 -5.69 -12.16
N ILE A 20 6.86 -5.37 -10.88
CA ILE A 20 5.99 -4.29 -10.41
C ILE A 20 6.58 -2.94 -10.84
N THR A 21 5.77 -2.16 -11.52
CA THR A 21 6.09 -0.82 -12.01
C THR A 21 5.07 0.20 -11.49
N PRO A 22 5.29 1.51 -11.64
CA PRO A 22 4.26 2.51 -11.36
C PRO A 22 2.94 2.24 -12.09
N ASP A 23 3.01 1.66 -13.30
CA ASP A 23 1.86 1.26 -14.09
C ASP A 23 0.98 0.19 -13.41
N THR A 24 1.60 -0.72 -12.66
CA THR A 24 0.89 -1.70 -11.82
C THR A 24 0.02 -1.00 -10.78
N PHE A 25 0.54 0.04 -10.14
CA PHE A 25 -0.19 0.82 -9.14
C PHE A 25 -1.31 1.65 -9.74
N VAL A 26 -1.09 2.22 -10.93
CA VAL A 26 -2.13 2.90 -11.70
C VAL A 26 -3.27 1.92 -12.01
N THR A 27 -2.94 0.72 -12.48
CA THR A 27 -3.91 -0.31 -12.82
C THR A 27 -4.71 -0.77 -11.60
N ASP A 28 -4.09 -0.90 -10.42
CA ASP A 28 -4.81 -1.22 -9.17
C ASP A 28 -5.89 -0.17 -8.85
N ILE A 29 -5.57 1.13 -9.00
CA ILE A 29 -6.51 2.22 -8.75
C ILE A 29 -7.64 2.22 -9.78
N VAL A 30 -7.31 2.11 -11.07
CA VAL A 30 -8.29 2.06 -12.15
C VAL A 30 -9.25 0.91 -11.96
N ASN A 31 -8.74 -0.29 -11.71
CA ASN A 31 -9.56 -1.47 -11.47
C ASN A 31 -10.49 -1.29 -10.27
N HIS A 32 -9.98 -0.71 -9.18
CA HIS A 32 -10.81 -0.44 -8.01
C HIS A 32 -11.98 0.49 -8.35
N ILE A 33 -11.70 1.62 -9.01
CA ILE A 33 -12.72 2.60 -9.38
C ILE A 33 -13.78 2.00 -10.31
N VAL A 34 -13.33 1.29 -11.34
CA VAL A 34 -14.23 0.70 -12.34
C VAL A 34 -15.03 -0.46 -11.75
N THR A 35 -14.42 -1.34 -10.94
CA THR A 35 -15.09 -2.51 -10.34
C THR A 35 -16.13 -2.10 -9.30
N GLU A 36 -15.85 -1.04 -8.54
CA GLU A 36 -16.79 -0.48 -7.55
C GLU A 36 -17.78 0.53 -8.17
N GLU A 37 -17.74 0.71 -9.49
CA GLU A 37 -18.61 1.62 -10.24
C GLU A 37 -18.61 3.06 -9.68
N LEU A 38 -17.44 3.53 -9.23
CA LEU A 38 -17.32 4.86 -8.62
C LEU A 38 -17.30 5.95 -9.68
N SER A 39 -17.99 7.06 -9.41
CA SER A 39 -18.03 8.28 -10.23
C SER A 39 -17.76 9.51 -9.35
N ASP A 40 -17.41 10.63 -9.99
CA ASP A 40 -17.10 11.89 -9.30
C ASP A 40 -16.03 11.72 -8.19
N VAL A 41 -15.04 10.88 -8.46
CA VAL A 41 -14.03 10.48 -7.47
C VAL A 41 -13.05 11.63 -7.21
N ILE A 42 -12.81 11.93 -5.93
CA ILE A 42 -11.68 12.75 -5.49
C ILE A 42 -10.54 11.80 -5.12
N LEU A 43 -9.49 11.76 -5.93
CA LEU A 43 -8.29 10.96 -5.66
C LEU A 43 -7.30 11.75 -4.81
N VAL A 44 -6.85 11.16 -3.72
CA VAL A 44 -5.83 11.75 -2.84
C VAL A 44 -4.57 10.88 -2.89
N GLY A 45 -3.44 11.43 -3.31
CA GLY A 45 -2.15 10.74 -3.39
C GLY A 45 -1.09 11.40 -2.52
N HIS A 46 -0.50 10.62 -1.61
CA HIS A 46 0.63 11.05 -0.80
C HIS A 46 1.94 10.48 -1.36
N SER A 47 2.99 11.30 -1.40
CA SER A 47 4.35 10.90 -1.81
C SER A 47 4.32 10.19 -3.19
N LEU A 48 4.79 8.94 -3.31
CA LEU A 48 4.75 8.14 -4.53
C LEU A 48 3.32 7.96 -5.10
N GLY A 49 2.30 8.02 -4.24
CA GLY A 49 0.89 7.95 -4.64
C GLY A 49 0.49 9.05 -5.63
N GLY A 50 1.20 10.18 -5.66
CA GLY A 50 1.00 11.24 -6.64
C GLY A 50 1.13 10.74 -8.08
N ILE A 51 2.15 9.92 -8.36
CA ILE A 51 2.35 9.30 -9.69
C ILE A 51 1.18 8.38 -10.04
N SER A 52 0.73 7.58 -9.06
CA SER A 52 -0.34 6.62 -9.27
C SER A 52 -1.68 7.29 -9.57
N ILE A 53 -2.05 8.35 -8.84
CA ILE A 53 -3.32 9.06 -9.09
C ILE A 53 -3.28 9.86 -10.40
N THR A 54 -2.13 10.42 -10.78
CA THR A 54 -1.95 11.09 -12.08
C THR A 54 -2.21 10.13 -13.23
N GLY A 55 -1.57 8.95 -13.19
CA GLY A 55 -1.77 7.94 -14.23
C GLY A 55 -3.19 7.35 -14.25
N ALA A 56 -3.86 7.25 -13.11
CA ALA A 56 -5.26 6.82 -13.06
C ALA A 56 -6.19 7.86 -13.70
N ALA A 57 -6.00 9.15 -13.41
CA ALA A 57 -6.78 10.23 -14.00
C ALA A 57 -6.59 10.34 -15.51
N ASP A 58 -5.39 10.07 -16.01
CA ASP A 58 -5.13 10.03 -17.45
C ASP A 58 -5.89 8.90 -18.17
N ARG A 59 -6.08 7.74 -17.50
CA ARG A 59 -6.76 6.57 -18.08
C ARG A 59 -8.28 6.62 -18.00
N ILE A 60 -8.82 7.17 -16.91
CA ILE A 60 -10.26 7.19 -16.63
C ILE A 60 -10.73 8.60 -16.22
N PRO A 61 -10.48 9.63 -17.03
CA PRO A 61 -10.78 11.02 -16.67
C PRO A 61 -12.27 11.23 -16.32
N ASP A 62 -13.17 10.51 -16.97
CA ASP A 62 -14.61 10.65 -16.77
C ASP A 62 -15.08 10.20 -15.38
N HIS A 63 -14.28 9.44 -14.67
CA HIS A 63 -14.58 8.99 -13.30
C HIS A 63 -14.04 9.93 -12.23
N ILE A 64 -13.11 10.85 -12.58
CA ILE A 64 -12.33 11.64 -11.64
C ILE A 64 -12.78 13.10 -11.65
N SER A 65 -13.23 13.60 -10.49
CA SER A 65 -13.59 15.00 -10.35
C SER A 65 -12.41 15.88 -9.89
N HIS A 66 -11.58 15.38 -8.99
CA HIS A 66 -10.46 16.14 -8.44
C HIS A 66 -9.26 15.24 -8.11
N LEU A 67 -8.07 15.83 -8.22
CA LEU A 67 -6.81 15.26 -7.73
C LEU A 67 -6.26 16.10 -6.58
N VAL A 68 -5.91 15.45 -5.48
CA VAL A 68 -5.30 16.09 -4.32
C VAL A 68 -3.93 15.46 -4.06
N TYR A 69 -2.88 16.27 -4.15
CA TYR A 69 -1.50 15.84 -3.89
C TYR A 69 -1.09 16.27 -2.50
N LEU A 70 -0.87 15.31 -1.60
CA LEU A 70 -0.32 15.53 -0.27
C LEU A 70 1.18 15.24 -0.32
N ASP A 71 2.00 16.27 -0.49
CA ASP A 71 3.45 16.11 -0.71
C ASP A 71 3.73 15.03 -1.79
N GLY A 72 2.90 15.03 -2.84
CA GLY A 72 2.85 14.01 -3.88
C GLY A 72 3.87 14.25 -4.98
N ALA A 73 4.55 13.18 -5.43
CA ALA A 73 5.42 13.26 -6.59
C ALA A 73 4.60 13.45 -7.88
N ILE A 74 4.93 14.48 -8.64
CA ILE A 74 4.38 14.74 -9.96
C ILE A 74 5.54 14.57 -10.95
N VAL A 75 5.36 13.72 -11.95
CA VAL A 75 6.33 13.49 -13.01
C VAL A 75 5.65 13.58 -14.36
N GLU A 76 6.36 14.06 -15.36
CA GLU A 76 5.88 14.11 -16.73
C GLU A 76 5.91 12.71 -17.37
N SER A 77 5.13 12.53 -18.42
CA SER A 77 5.10 11.27 -19.18
C SER A 77 6.51 10.89 -19.65
N GLY A 78 6.88 9.62 -19.42
CA GLY A 78 8.20 9.10 -19.74
C GLY A 78 9.30 9.40 -18.72
N GLN A 79 9.03 10.21 -17.71
CA GLN A 79 9.98 10.46 -16.63
C GLN A 79 9.91 9.38 -15.54
N SER A 80 11.06 9.13 -14.92
CA SER A 80 11.14 8.26 -13.75
C SER A 80 10.84 9.04 -12.47
N GLY A 81 10.21 8.40 -11.47
CA GLY A 81 10.10 8.98 -10.12
C GLY A 81 11.45 9.35 -9.48
N PHE A 82 12.56 8.81 -10.00
CA PHE A 82 13.91 9.20 -9.59
C PHE A 82 14.38 10.52 -10.22
N SER A 83 13.74 11.02 -11.28
CA SER A 83 14.14 12.29 -11.92
C SER A 83 13.95 13.50 -11.02
N THR A 84 13.09 13.38 -10.01
CA THR A 84 12.85 14.42 -9.00
C THR A 84 13.81 14.39 -7.82
N MET A 85 14.75 13.42 -7.79
CA MET A 85 15.68 13.22 -6.69
C MET A 85 17.11 13.54 -7.09
N PRO A 86 17.97 14.03 -6.16
CA PRO A 86 19.40 14.19 -6.38
C PRO A 86 20.05 12.87 -6.80
N PRO A 87 21.03 12.90 -7.74
CA PRO A 87 21.65 11.68 -8.29
C PRO A 87 22.34 10.80 -7.24
N ASP A 88 22.94 11.40 -6.22
CA ASP A 88 23.60 10.70 -5.10
C ASP A 88 22.57 9.89 -4.27
N ILE A 89 21.41 10.45 -4.02
CA ILE A 89 20.29 9.77 -3.33
C ILE A 89 19.79 8.60 -4.17
N VAL A 90 19.63 8.79 -5.49
CA VAL A 90 19.23 7.71 -6.40
C VAL A 90 20.26 6.58 -6.39
N ALA A 91 21.56 6.90 -6.47
CA ALA A 91 22.63 5.91 -6.42
C ALA A 91 22.64 5.13 -5.10
N ALA A 92 22.49 5.82 -3.97
CA ALA A 92 22.42 5.20 -2.65
C ALA A 92 21.21 4.25 -2.53
N ARG A 93 20.03 4.65 -3.01
CA ARG A 93 18.81 3.81 -3.00
C ARG A 93 18.97 2.57 -3.88
N ARG A 94 19.53 2.72 -5.09
CA ARG A 94 19.79 1.59 -5.99
C ARG A 94 20.76 0.58 -5.37
N LYS A 95 21.81 1.07 -4.69
CA LYS A 95 22.76 0.23 -3.96
C LYS A 95 22.09 -0.57 -2.85
N LEU A 96 21.27 0.09 -2.02
CA LEU A 96 20.50 -0.57 -0.97
C LEU A 96 19.57 -1.66 -1.52
N VAL A 97 18.88 -1.41 -2.63
CA VAL A 97 18.01 -2.40 -3.26
C VAL A 97 18.82 -3.58 -3.80
N ALA A 98 19.99 -3.36 -4.37
CA ALA A 98 20.85 -4.42 -4.87
C ALA A 98 21.41 -5.30 -3.75
N GLU A 99 21.78 -4.70 -2.62
CA GLU A 99 22.40 -5.38 -1.47
C GLU A 99 21.36 -6.01 -0.53
N GLU A 100 20.22 -5.37 -0.32
CA GLU A 100 19.24 -5.75 0.70
C GLU A 100 17.84 -6.09 0.16
N GLY A 101 17.62 -6.07 -1.14
CA GLY A 101 16.31 -6.06 -1.78
C GLY A 101 15.32 -7.15 -1.34
N ARG A 102 15.77 -8.29 -0.83
CA ARG A 102 14.93 -9.32 -0.20
C ARG A 102 14.86 -9.21 1.33
N VAL A 103 15.84 -8.60 1.96
CA VAL A 103 15.98 -8.54 3.42
C VAL A 103 15.22 -7.35 3.98
N SER A 104 15.12 -6.25 3.24
CA SER A 104 14.42 -5.04 3.65
C SER A 104 12.92 -5.25 3.83
N SER A 105 12.26 -5.98 2.95
CA SER A 105 10.83 -6.33 3.10
C SER A 105 10.56 -7.20 4.34
N CYS A 106 11.50 -8.07 4.69
CA CYS A 106 11.39 -8.93 5.86
C CYS A 106 11.68 -8.17 7.18
N ARG A 107 12.60 -7.19 7.16
CA ARG A 107 12.90 -6.33 8.33
C ARG A 107 11.81 -5.33 8.63
N LEU A 108 11.22 -4.71 7.62
CA LEU A 108 10.07 -3.80 7.79
C LEU A 108 8.89 -4.52 8.46
N ARG A 109 8.65 -5.78 8.09
CA ARG A 109 7.62 -6.60 8.73
C ARG A 109 7.92 -6.87 10.21
N ARG A 110 9.20 -7.04 10.61
CA ARG A 110 9.59 -7.20 12.02
C ARG A 110 9.46 -5.91 12.83
N GLN A 111 9.82 -4.76 12.26
CA GLN A 111 9.72 -3.48 12.96
C GLN A 111 8.28 -3.02 13.14
N GLN A 112 7.40 -3.25 12.17
CA GLN A 112 5.97 -2.93 12.31
C GLN A 112 5.28 -3.77 13.39
N HIS A 113 5.70 -5.02 13.59
CA HIS A 113 5.17 -5.85 14.67
C HIS A 113 5.77 -5.55 16.06
N SER A 114 6.94 -4.92 16.14
CA SER A 114 7.55 -4.52 17.40
C SER A 114 7.10 -3.15 17.91
N ALA A 115 6.51 -2.32 17.05
CA ALA A 115 6.02 -0.98 17.40
C ALA A 115 4.63 -0.98 18.06
N PHE A 116 3.91 -2.11 18.05
CA PHE A 116 2.67 -2.26 18.81
C PHE A 116 2.96 -3.03 20.10
N PRO A 117 2.87 -2.40 21.28
CA PRO A 117 2.91 -3.11 22.53
C PRO A 117 1.74 -4.09 22.55
N ARG A 118 2.02 -5.37 22.73
CA ARG A 118 0.97 -6.36 22.99
C ARG A 118 0.31 -5.98 24.30
N ASP A 119 -0.91 -5.49 24.25
CA ASP A 119 -1.75 -5.34 25.43
C ASP A 119 -1.94 -6.72 26.06
N THR A 120 -1.24 -6.94 27.17
CA THR A 120 -1.30 -8.17 27.94
C THR A 120 -2.50 -8.22 28.88
N ARG A 121 -3.51 -7.36 28.70
CA ARG A 121 -4.73 -7.33 29.51
C ARG A 121 -5.94 -7.81 28.71
N SER A 122 -6.08 -9.09 28.54
CA SER A 122 -7.37 -9.82 28.51
C SER A 122 -7.17 -11.32 28.30
N ARG A 123 -6.46 -11.97 29.22
CA ARG A 123 -6.75 -13.38 29.54
C ARG A 123 -7.65 -13.39 30.76
N THR A 124 -8.90 -13.03 30.59
CA THR A 124 -9.95 -13.39 31.50
C THR A 124 -10.39 -14.80 31.15
N GLU A 125 -10.15 -15.64 32.07
CA GLU A 125 -10.49 -17.06 32.17
C GLU A 125 -11.90 -17.33 31.67
N CYS A 126 -12.02 -18.11 30.60
CA CYS A 126 -13.28 -18.80 30.30
C CYS A 126 -13.36 -20.01 31.20
N GLY A 127 -14.08 -19.82 32.32
CA GLY A 127 -14.25 -20.80 33.36
C GLY A 127 -14.92 -22.06 32.83
N ALA A 128 -14.32 -23.15 33.23
CA ALA A 128 -14.82 -24.50 33.10
C ALA A 128 -16.22 -24.65 33.70
N GLY A 129 -17.24 -24.77 32.89
CA GLY A 129 -18.58 -25.21 33.29
C GLY A 129 -18.61 -26.72 33.41
N ARG A 130 -18.63 -27.18 34.65
CA ARG A 130 -18.76 -28.59 35.05
C ARG A 130 -20.12 -29.17 34.70
N HIS A 131 -20.08 -30.35 34.19
CA HIS A 131 -21.04 -31.47 34.35
C HIS A 131 -22.39 -31.19 35.00
N LEU A 132 -23.45 -31.46 34.32
CA LEU A 132 -24.70 -31.95 34.91
C LEU A 132 -25.07 -33.32 34.30
N ARG A 133 -24.90 -34.34 35.15
CA ARG A 133 -25.32 -35.73 34.96
C ARG A 133 -26.85 -35.78 34.89
N LYS A 134 -27.34 -36.51 33.89
CA LYS A 134 -28.70 -37.04 33.89
C LYS A 134 -28.84 -38.08 35.00
N ARG A 135 -29.94 -38.02 35.73
CA ARG A 135 -30.57 -39.17 36.37
C ARG A 135 -32.09 -39.05 36.29
N THR A 136 -32.61 -40.18 35.81
CA THR A 136 -33.97 -40.75 35.83
C THR A 136 -35.05 -39.98 35.07
#